data_f918c7c04ccb4ee2daeeac82968e5d05
#
_entry.id   f918c7c04ccb4ee2daeeac82968e5d05
#
_cell.length_a   1.000
_cell.length_b   1.000
_cell.length_c   1.000
_cell.angle_alpha   90.00
_cell.angle_beta   90.00
_cell.angle_gamma   90.00
#
_symmetry.space_group_name_H-M   'P 1'
#
loop_
_entity.id
_entity.type
_entity.pdbx_description
1 polymer ?
#
loop_
_entity_poly.entity_id
_entity_poly.type
_entity_poly.pdbx_seq_one_letter_code
_entity_poly.pdbx_strand_id
1 'polypeptide(L)'
;GLLETTLGRASRDGRAHLFTVFGEPGVGKSRLVREFCDGLEHVTVLAGRCLPYGQSITYWPVAEMVKTVAGISDSDPVEEAFAKLQACCESEAVADLLGLAAGVLEAVEQVRGQDEIAWAVHAFVEQLAEPQPVVLVFEDIHWAEDPLLDLVEHLADRVRAPLLLLC
;
A
#
# COMPACT_ATOMS: atom_id res chain seq x y z
N GLY A 1 10.81 8.88 18.55
CA GLY A 1 9.42 8.85 19.03
C GLY A 1 8.76 7.48 18.89
N LEU A 2 7.45 7.36 19.17
CA LEU A 2 6.74 6.06 19.09
C LEU A 2 6.76 5.43 17.70
N LEU A 3 6.60 6.22 16.64
CA LEU A 3 6.64 5.74 15.25
C LEU A 3 8.01 5.14 14.90
N GLU A 4 9.09 5.79 15.26
CA GLU A 4 10.46 5.27 15.06
C GLU A 4 10.67 3.97 15.85
N THR A 5 10.19 3.92 17.09
CA THR A 5 10.26 2.71 17.92
C THR A 5 9.49 1.56 17.29
N THR A 6 8.31 1.83 16.72
CA THR A 6 7.46 0.81 16.07
C THR A 6 8.11 0.32 14.77
N LEU A 7 8.66 1.21 13.96
CA LEU A 7 9.41 0.84 12.76
C LEU A 7 10.65 0.00 13.11
N GLY A 8 11.39 0.40 14.16
CA GLY A 8 12.52 -0.36 14.66
C GLY A 8 12.13 -1.75 15.20
N ARG A 9 10.91 -1.93 15.73
CA ARG A 9 10.38 -3.26 16.08
C ARG A 9 10.06 -4.07 14.83
N ALA A 10 9.35 -3.49 13.85
CA ALA A 10 9.07 -4.17 12.59
C ALA A 10 10.35 -4.70 11.93
N SER A 11 11.41 -3.88 11.93
CA SER A 11 12.72 -4.25 11.38
C SER A 11 13.40 -5.39 12.16
N ARG A 12 13.36 -5.36 13.49
CA ARG A 12 13.96 -6.41 14.32
C ARG A 12 13.18 -7.71 14.28
N ASP A 13 11.85 -7.62 14.30
CA ASP A 13 10.96 -8.77 14.38
C ASP A 13 10.76 -9.43 12.99
N GLY A 14 11.10 -8.72 11.92
CA GLY A 14 10.91 -9.17 10.53
C GLY A 14 9.44 -9.42 10.22
N ARG A 15 8.54 -8.57 10.72
CA ARG A 15 7.09 -8.70 10.52
C ARG A 15 6.39 -7.36 10.51
N ALA A 16 5.16 -7.35 9.97
CA ALA A 16 4.32 -6.17 9.93
C ALA A 16 3.91 -5.69 11.33
N HIS A 17 3.86 -4.37 11.48
CA HIS A 17 3.26 -3.68 12.62
C HIS A 17 2.25 -2.66 12.10
N LEU A 18 1.09 -2.57 12.75
CA LEU A 18 0.07 -1.55 12.47
C LEU A 18 0.13 -0.47 13.56
N PHE A 19 0.15 0.78 13.12
CA PHE A 19 0.08 1.95 13.99
C PHE A 19 -1.01 2.90 13.49
N THR A 20 -1.99 3.18 14.33
CA THR A 20 -3.09 4.08 13.99
C THR A 20 -2.98 5.40 14.74
N VAL A 21 -3.04 6.51 14.01
CA VAL A 21 -3.00 7.86 14.56
C VAL A 21 -4.41 8.40 14.70
N PHE A 22 -4.89 8.48 15.92
CA PHE A 22 -6.21 9.04 16.24
C PHE A 22 -6.12 10.50 16.64
N GLY A 23 -7.16 11.27 16.36
CA GLY A 23 -7.31 12.65 16.79
C GLY A 23 -8.35 13.40 15.99
N GLU A 24 -8.79 14.54 16.50
CA GLU A 24 -9.76 15.41 15.84
C GLU A 24 -9.23 15.98 14.51
N PRO A 25 -10.12 16.36 13.58
CA PRO A 25 -9.70 17.08 12.39
C PRO A 25 -8.88 18.34 12.75
N GLY A 26 -7.80 18.57 12.00
CA GLY A 26 -6.97 19.78 12.20
C GLY A 26 -5.92 19.70 13.32
N VAL A 27 -5.86 18.62 14.12
CA VAL A 27 -4.89 18.49 15.23
C VAL A 27 -3.44 18.26 14.76
N GLY A 28 -3.22 18.03 13.46
CA GLY A 28 -1.89 17.88 12.87
C GLY A 28 -1.44 16.44 12.63
N LYS A 29 -2.36 15.47 12.57
CA LYS A 29 -2.03 14.04 12.30
C LYS A 29 -1.19 13.87 11.03
N SER A 30 -1.67 14.40 9.90
CA SER A 30 -0.97 14.29 8.61
C SER A 30 0.39 14.97 8.61
N ARG A 31 0.54 16.06 9.38
CA ARG A 31 1.83 16.71 9.57
C ARG A 31 2.79 15.82 10.36
N LEU A 32 2.33 15.22 11.44
CA LEU A 32 3.13 14.29 12.24
C LEU A 32 3.63 13.11 11.40
N VAL A 33 2.74 12.50 10.62
CA VAL A 33 3.09 11.37 9.73
C VAL A 33 4.10 11.82 8.67
N ARG A 34 3.88 12.97 8.05
CA ARG A 34 4.80 13.52 7.05
C ARG A 34 6.18 13.80 7.64
N GLU A 35 6.26 14.53 8.75
CA GLU A 35 7.54 14.82 9.43
C GLU A 35 8.29 13.53 9.82
N PHE A 36 7.56 12.52 10.24
CA PHE A 36 8.15 11.19 10.50
C PHE A 36 8.70 10.58 9.21
N CYS A 37 7.93 10.52 8.13
CA CYS A 37 8.34 9.92 6.87
C CYS A 37 9.51 10.67 6.22
N ASP A 38 9.49 12.00 6.27
CA ASP A 38 10.57 12.85 5.71
C ASP A 38 11.92 12.66 6.44
N GLY A 39 11.87 12.21 7.69
CA GLY A 39 13.07 11.93 8.48
C GLY A 39 13.64 10.51 8.32
N LEU A 40 13.01 9.65 7.52
CA LEU A 40 13.46 8.28 7.34
C LEU A 40 14.55 8.15 6.27
N GLU A 41 15.61 7.43 6.60
CA GLU A 41 16.67 7.05 5.67
C GLU A 41 16.66 5.53 5.47
N HIS A 42 16.94 5.07 4.25
CA HIS A 42 16.96 3.65 3.91
C HIS A 42 15.65 2.90 4.22
N VAL A 43 14.52 3.55 3.93
CA VAL A 43 13.17 3.03 4.09
C VAL A 43 12.37 3.37 2.84
N THR A 44 11.62 2.42 2.32
CA THR A 44 10.65 2.67 1.25
C THR A 44 9.37 3.21 1.86
N VAL A 45 8.99 4.44 1.54
CA VAL A 45 7.75 5.06 2.01
C VAL A 45 6.78 5.20 0.85
N LEU A 46 5.59 4.63 1.00
CA LEU A 46 4.50 4.73 0.03
C LEU A 46 3.25 5.24 0.73
N ALA A 47 2.60 6.21 0.14
CA ALA A 47 1.37 6.79 0.66
C ALA A 47 0.23 6.68 -0.35
N GLY A 48 -0.96 6.42 0.14
CA GLY A 48 -2.18 6.45 -0.62
C GLY A 48 -3.33 6.97 0.22
N ARG A 49 -4.25 7.69 -0.42
CA ARG A 49 -5.38 8.32 0.25
C ARG A 49 -6.67 7.58 -0.03
N CYS A 50 -7.46 7.32 1.02
CA CYS A 50 -8.82 6.87 0.88
C CYS A 50 -9.71 8.01 0.41
N LEU A 51 -10.48 7.78 -0.66
CA LEU A 51 -11.38 8.78 -1.22
C LEU A 51 -12.71 8.81 -0.45
N PRO A 52 -13.37 9.99 -0.35
CA PRO A 52 -14.68 10.10 0.23
C PRO A 52 -15.71 9.17 -0.44
N TYR A 53 -16.70 8.75 0.33
CA TYR A 53 -17.78 7.87 -0.10
C TYR A 53 -18.42 8.32 -1.44
N GLY A 54 -18.59 7.36 -2.35
CA GLY A 54 -19.22 7.59 -3.66
C GLY A 54 -18.26 7.82 -4.82
N GLN A 55 -16.96 7.90 -4.60
CA GLN A 55 -15.94 7.98 -5.67
C GLN A 55 -15.32 6.61 -6.04
N SER A 56 -15.84 5.56 -5.49
CA SER A 56 -15.87 4.14 -5.91
C SER A 56 -14.63 3.47 -6.50
N ILE A 57 -13.46 3.66 -5.94
CA ILE A 57 -12.37 2.72 -6.19
C ILE A 57 -11.87 2.23 -4.83
N THR A 58 -12.33 1.04 -4.43
CA THR A 58 -12.05 0.43 -3.12
C THR A 58 -10.55 0.39 -2.79
N TYR A 59 -9.72 0.05 -3.78
CA TYR A 59 -8.27 -0.07 -3.60
C TYR A 59 -7.50 1.16 -4.10
N TRP A 60 -8.12 2.34 -4.14
CA TRP A 60 -7.46 3.56 -4.62
C TRP A 60 -6.11 3.84 -3.93
N PRO A 61 -5.97 3.75 -2.60
CA PRO A 61 -4.68 3.96 -1.95
C PRO A 61 -3.60 2.99 -2.43
N VAL A 62 -3.99 1.73 -2.64
CA VAL A 62 -3.09 0.69 -3.16
C VAL A 62 -2.69 1.00 -4.60
N ALA A 63 -3.65 1.46 -5.42
CA ALA A 63 -3.38 1.89 -6.80
C ALA A 63 -2.35 3.02 -6.85
N GLU A 64 -2.47 4.03 -5.99
CA GLU A 64 -1.49 5.12 -5.88
C GLU A 64 -0.10 4.61 -5.51
N MET A 65 0.00 3.71 -4.52
CA MET A 65 1.26 3.11 -4.08
C MET A 65 1.92 2.29 -5.19
N VAL A 66 1.15 1.43 -5.86
CA VAL A 66 1.62 0.59 -6.98
C VAL A 66 2.10 1.44 -8.15
N LYS A 67 1.35 2.46 -8.54
CA LYS A 67 1.73 3.39 -9.60
C LYS A 67 3.02 4.14 -9.25
N THR A 68 3.19 4.53 -8.01
CA THR A 68 4.42 5.20 -7.53
C THR A 68 5.63 4.28 -7.69
N VAL A 69 5.54 3.03 -7.25
CA VAL A 69 6.64 2.04 -7.36
C VAL A 69 6.98 1.76 -8.81
N ALA A 70 5.97 1.53 -9.65
CA ALA A 70 6.16 1.19 -11.05
C ALA A 70 6.54 2.39 -11.94
N GLY A 71 6.44 3.62 -11.42
CA GLY A 71 6.67 4.83 -12.21
C GLY A 71 5.59 5.06 -13.27
N ILE A 72 4.35 4.66 -13.00
CA ILE A 72 3.21 4.81 -13.89
C ILE A 72 2.63 6.22 -13.75
N SER A 73 2.49 6.90 -14.89
CA SER A 73 1.78 8.18 -15.00
C SER A 73 0.34 7.96 -15.46
N ASP A 74 -0.58 8.85 -15.05
CA ASP A 74 -1.98 8.81 -15.52
C ASP A 74 -2.13 9.04 -17.04
N SER A 75 -1.10 9.58 -17.69
CA SER A 75 -1.02 9.78 -19.14
C SER A 75 -0.44 8.59 -19.90
N ASP A 76 0.06 7.56 -19.22
CA ASP A 76 0.64 6.39 -19.87
C ASP A 76 -0.44 5.58 -20.59
N PRO A 77 -0.19 5.11 -21.83
CA PRO A 77 -1.03 4.10 -22.45
C PRO A 77 -1.07 2.82 -21.60
N VAL A 78 -2.18 2.06 -21.69
CA VAL A 78 -2.39 0.84 -20.89
C VAL A 78 -1.23 -0.14 -21.04
N GLU A 79 -0.77 -0.36 -22.28
CA GLU A 79 0.33 -1.29 -22.59
C GLU A 79 1.64 -0.86 -21.93
N GLU A 80 1.93 0.45 -21.91
CA GLU A 80 3.14 0.99 -21.29
C GLU A 80 3.04 0.92 -19.76
N ALA A 81 1.89 1.31 -19.21
CA ALA A 81 1.62 1.22 -17.76
C ALA A 81 1.75 -0.22 -17.26
N PHE A 82 1.20 -1.18 -18.00
CA PHE A 82 1.28 -2.59 -17.64
C PHE A 82 2.70 -3.14 -17.77
N ALA A 83 3.44 -2.75 -18.81
CA ALA A 83 4.85 -3.13 -18.97
C ALA A 83 5.73 -2.61 -17.80
N LYS A 84 5.48 -1.38 -17.33
CA LYS A 84 6.14 -0.82 -16.15
C LYS A 84 5.82 -1.62 -14.88
N LEU A 85 4.56 -2.03 -14.73
CA LEU A 85 4.13 -2.86 -13.61
C LEU A 85 4.78 -4.25 -13.62
N GLN A 86 4.79 -4.91 -14.78
CA GLN A 86 5.47 -6.20 -14.94
C GLN A 86 6.97 -6.12 -14.64
N ALA A 87 7.62 -5.02 -15.00
CA ALA A 87 9.04 -4.81 -14.73
C ALA A 87 9.38 -4.68 -13.24
N CYS A 88 8.43 -4.25 -12.41
CA CYS A 88 8.65 -4.10 -10.97
C CYS A 88 8.13 -5.27 -10.13
N CYS A 89 7.46 -6.26 -10.72
CA CYS A 89 6.94 -7.44 -10.05
C CYS A 89 7.77 -8.67 -10.39
N GLU A 90 8.07 -9.52 -9.42
CA GLU A 90 8.77 -10.79 -9.65
C GLU A 90 7.90 -11.87 -10.30
N SER A 91 6.58 -11.72 -10.21
CA SER A 91 5.59 -12.67 -10.71
C SER A 91 4.61 -12.01 -11.65
N GLU A 92 4.40 -12.62 -12.82
CA GLU A 92 3.38 -12.19 -13.78
C GLU A 92 1.97 -12.23 -13.17
N ALA A 93 1.66 -13.25 -12.38
CA ALA A 93 0.36 -13.35 -11.70
C ALA A 93 0.13 -12.21 -10.70
N VAL A 94 1.19 -11.77 -10.00
CA VAL A 94 1.12 -10.60 -9.12
C VAL A 94 0.90 -9.33 -9.94
N ALA A 95 1.62 -9.15 -11.05
CA ALA A 95 1.46 -7.99 -11.93
C ALA A 95 0.03 -7.90 -12.51
N ASP A 96 -0.54 -9.02 -12.94
CA ASP A 96 -1.91 -9.08 -13.46
C ASP A 96 -2.94 -8.62 -12.41
N LEU A 97 -2.85 -9.17 -11.20
CA LEU A 97 -3.77 -8.84 -10.10
C LEU A 97 -3.61 -7.40 -9.61
N LEU A 98 -2.38 -6.91 -9.51
CA LEU A 98 -2.12 -5.51 -9.16
C LEU A 98 -2.57 -4.57 -10.28
N GLY A 99 -2.43 -4.95 -11.54
CA GLY A 99 -2.93 -4.20 -12.69
C GLY A 99 -4.45 -4.01 -12.65
N LEU A 100 -5.18 -5.05 -12.25
CA LEU A 100 -6.63 -4.99 -12.02
C LEU A 100 -6.98 -4.08 -10.82
N ALA A 101 -6.30 -4.27 -9.68
CA ALA A 101 -6.53 -3.48 -8.48
C ALA A 101 -6.18 -2.00 -8.67
N ALA A 102 -5.16 -1.69 -9.46
CA ALA A 102 -4.73 -0.33 -9.78
C ALA A 102 -5.54 0.34 -10.91
N GLY A 103 -6.48 -0.39 -11.54
CA GLY A 103 -7.26 0.12 -12.67
C GLY A 103 -6.43 0.30 -13.96
N VAL A 104 -5.27 -0.33 -14.04
CA VAL A 104 -4.43 -0.36 -15.26
C VAL A 104 -5.01 -1.34 -16.28
N LEU A 105 -5.50 -2.48 -15.81
CA LEU A 105 -6.19 -3.48 -16.62
C LEU A 105 -7.69 -3.42 -16.38
N GLU A 106 -8.47 -3.60 -17.43
CA GLU A 106 -9.91 -3.78 -17.31
C GLU A 106 -10.22 -5.21 -16.85
N ALA A 107 -11.21 -5.35 -15.95
CA ALA A 107 -11.69 -6.65 -15.53
C ALA A 107 -12.42 -7.33 -16.70
N VAL A 108 -11.78 -8.28 -17.36
CA VAL A 108 -12.41 -9.15 -18.34
C VAL A 108 -13.19 -10.22 -17.56
N GLU A 109 -14.49 -10.05 -17.43
CA GLU A 109 -15.53 -10.99 -16.97
C GLU A 109 -15.26 -11.94 -15.77
N GLN A 110 -14.04 -12.01 -15.23
CA GLN A 110 -13.76 -12.76 -14.03
C GLN A 110 -13.65 -11.79 -12.85
N VAL A 111 -14.66 -11.79 -12.01
CA VAL A 111 -14.61 -11.14 -10.70
C VAL A 111 -13.47 -11.80 -9.91
N ARG A 112 -12.34 -11.15 -9.86
CA ARG A 112 -11.22 -11.58 -9.00
C ARG A 112 -11.63 -11.37 -7.56
N GLY A 113 -11.47 -12.40 -6.76
CA GLY A 113 -11.83 -12.37 -5.34
C GLY A 113 -10.93 -11.42 -4.55
N GLN A 114 -11.46 -10.88 -3.45
CA GLN A 114 -10.69 -10.05 -2.51
C GLN A 114 -9.43 -10.78 -2.01
N ASP A 115 -9.51 -12.10 -1.83
CA ASP A 115 -8.38 -12.93 -1.39
C ASP A 115 -7.24 -12.98 -2.40
N GLU A 116 -7.54 -12.96 -3.70
CA GLU A 116 -6.51 -12.91 -4.75
C GLU A 116 -5.80 -11.56 -4.77
N ILE A 117 -6.53 -10.46 -4.61
CA ILE A 117 -5.95 -9.11 -4.51
C ILE A 117 -5.10 -8.99 -3.24
N ALA A 118 -5.60 -9.48 -2.11
CA ALA A 118 -4.85 -9.50 -0.85
C ALA A 118 -3.55 -10.29 -0.97
N TRP A 119 -3.60 -11.45 -1.63
CA TRP A 119 -2.41 -12.26 -1.90
C TRP A 119 -1.39 -11.51 -2.77
N ALA A 120 -1.84 -10.85 -3.85
CA ALA A 120 -0.94 -10.13 -4.75
C ALA A 120 -0.29 -8.92 -4.06
N VAL A 121 -1.06 -8.15 -3.29
CA VAL A 121 -0.52 -7.01 -2.52
C VAL A 121 0.45 -7.49 -1.44
N HIS A 122 0.13 -8.59 -0.75
CA HIS A 122 1.01 -9.21 0.24
C HIS A 122 2.36 -9.59 -0.39
N ALA A 123 2.34 -10.34 -1.49
CA ALA A 123 3.56 -10.77 -2.19
C ALA A 123 4.40 -9.57 -2.67
N PHE A 124 3.75 -8.55 -3.21
CA PHE A 124 4.39 -7.32 -3.65
C PHE A 124 5.05 -6.55 -2.51
N VAL A 125 4.38 -6.42 -1.37
CA VAL A 125 4.91 -5.74 -0.19
C VAL A 125 6.10 -6.50 0.40
N GLU A 126 6.05 -7.83 0.47
CA GLU A 126 7.20 -8.63 0.93
C GLU A 126 8.39 -8.45 -0.01
N GLN A 127 8.19 -8.48 -1.32
CA GLN A 127 9.22 -8.18 -2.31
C GLN A 127 9.84 -6.79 -2.10
N LEU A 128 9.03 -5.75 -1.88
CA LEU A 128 9.51 -4.39 -1.62
C LEU A 128 10.33 -4.29 -0.32
N ALA A 129 10.00 -5.12 0.67
CA ALA A 129 10.63 -5.11 1.98
C ALA A 129 11.93 -5.94 2.06
N GLU A 130 12.33 -6.64 0.99
CA GLU A 130 13.59 -7.40 0.94
C GLU A 130 14.83 -6.51 1.07
N PRO A 131 14.98 -5.42 0.27
CA PRO A 131 16.17 -4.59 0.34
C PRO A 131 16.18 -3.64 1.54
N GLN A 132 15.03 -3.20 2.02
CA GLN A 132 14.91 -2.23 3.12
C GLN A 132 13.48 -2.22 3.69
N PRO A 133 13.28 -1.76 4.94
CA PRO A 133 11.96 -1.67 5.53
C PRO A 133 10.98 -0.83 4.70
N VAL A 134 9.71 -1.18 4.77
CA VAL A 134 8.63 -0.49 4.07
C VAL A 134 7.69 0.20 5.07
N VAL A 135 7.27 1.40 4.75
CA VAL A 135 6.18 2.13 5.43
C VAL A 135 5.08 2.38 4.42
N LEU A 136 3.90 1.85 4.69
CA LEU A 136 2.68 2.13 3.93
C LEU A 136 1.80 3.08 4.71
N VAL A 137 1.48 4.23 4.16
CA VAL A 137 0.62 5.24 4.77
C VAL A 137 -0.74 5.24 4.09
N PHE A 138 -1.78 4.95 4.85
CA PHE A 138 -3.18 5.04 4.42
C PHE A 138 -3.79 6.31 4.99
N GLU A 139 -3.81 7.38 4.20
CA GLU A 139 -4.41 8.64 4.60
C GLU A 139 -5.94 8.55 4.57
N ASP A 140 -6.60 9.22 5.51
CA ASP A 140 -8.07 9.31 5.59
C ASP A 140 -8.76 7.93 5.64
N ILE A 141 -8.19 6.99 6.40
CA ILE A 141 -8.67 5.60 6.53
C ILE A 141 -10.13 5.48 6.96
N HIS A 142 -10.69 6.52 7.58
CA HIS A 142 -12.12 6.57 7.95
C HIS A 142 -13.07 6.55 6.73
N TRP A 143 -12.58 6.79 5.51
CA TRP A 143 -13.32 6.62 4.26
C TRP A 143 -13.15 5.23 3.63
N ALA A 144 -12.31 4.36 4.22
CA ALA A 144 -12.06 3.04 3.66
C ALA A 144 -13.31 2.16 3.68
N GLU A 145 -13.50 1.42 2.60
CA GLU A 145 -14.50 0.37 2.54
C GLU A 145 -13.97 -0.94 3.15
N ASP A 146 -14.87 -1.85 3.54
CA ASP A 146 -14.53 -3.10 4.21
C ASP A 146 -13.44 -3.91 3.49
N PRO A 147 -13.42 -4.09 2.16
CA PRO A 147 -12.36 -4.85 1.49
C PRO A 147 -10.96 -4.24 1.67
N LEU A 148 -10.84 -2.91 1.75
CA LEU A 148 -9.57 -2.25 2.02
C LEU A 148 -9.14 -2.45 3.49
N LEU A 149 -10.08 -2.36 4.42
CA LEU A 149 -9.81 -2.64 5.83
C LEU A 149 -9.37 -4.09 6.05
N ASP A 150 -10.06 -5.03 5.42
CA ASP A 150 -9.67 -6.46 5.42
C ASP A 150 -8.27 -6.68 4.86
N LEU A 151 -7.90 -5.95 3.80
CA LEU A 151 -6.55 -5.98 3.24
C LEU A 151 -5.52 -5.46 4.24
N VAL A 152 -5.78 -4.33 4.90
CA VAL A 152 -4.86 -3.76 5.91
C VAL A 152 -4.67 -4.73 7.07
N GLU A 153 -5.74 -5.35 7.57
CA GLU A 153 -5.69 -6.40 8.59
C GLU A 153 -4.89 -7.62 8.12
N HIS A 154 -5.15 -8.08 6.89
CA HIS A 154 -4.40 -9.19 6.30
C HIS A 154 -2.89 -8.91 6.26
N LEU A 155 -2.50 -7.71 5.81
CA LEU A 155 -1.09 -7.31 5.77
C LEU A 155 -0.49 -7.25 7.17
N ALA A 156 -1.20 -6.66 8.13
CA ALA A 156 -0.74 -6.56 9.52
C ALA A 156 -0.51 -7.92 10.18
N ASP A 157 -1.38 -8.89 9.90
CA ASP A 157 -1.34 -10.21 10.52
C ASP A 157 -0.39 -11.20 9.82
N ARG A 158 -0.27 -11.09 8.49
CA ARG A 158 0.32 -12.12 7.65
C ARG A 158 1.69 -11.79 7.09
N VAL A 159 2.01 -10.52 6.82
CA VAL A 159 3.30 -10.14 6.22
C VAL A 159 4.45 -10.46 7.17
N ARG A 160 5.42 -11.21 6.66
CA ARG A 160 6.64 -11.61 7.37
C ARG A 160 7.87 -10.90 6.79
N ALA A 161 7.80 -9.58 6.84
CA ALA A 161 8.85 -8.68 6.37
C ALA A 161 8.80 -7.38 7.21
N PRO A 162 9.88 -6.58 7.23
CA PRO A 162 9.91 -5.29 7.93
C PRO A 162 8.91 -4.29 7.33
N LEU A 163 7.69 -4.26 7.86
CA LEU A 163 6.58 -3.43 7.38
C LEU A 163 5.96 -2.63 8.53
N LEU A 164 5.79 -1.33 8.32
CA LEU A 164 4.96 -0.47 9.17
C LEU A 164 3.75 0.02 8.37
N LEU A 165 2.56 -0.31 8.84
CA LEU A 165 1.30 0.22 8.34
C LEU A 165 0.90 1.42 9.20
N LEU A 166 0.72 2.60 8.60
CA LEU A 166 0.24 3.83 9.24
C LEU A 166 -1.16 4.17 8.72
N CYS A 167 -2.10 4.34 9.64
CA CYS A 167 -3.49 4.71 9.34
C CYS A 167 -3.93 5.95 10.12
#